data_de3a1164b5ab0a1152a8439d1bd82a1a
#
_entry.id   de3a1164b5ab0a1152a8439d1bd82a1a
#
_cell.length_a   1.000
_cell.length_b   1.000
_cell.length_c   1.000
_cell.angle_alpha   90.00
_cell.angle_beta   90.00
_cell.angle_gamma   90.00
#
_symmetry.space_group_name_H-M   'P 1'
#
loop_
_entity.id
_entity.type
_entity.pdbx_description
1 polymer ?
#
loop_
_entity_poly.entity_id
_entity_poly.type
_entity_poly.pdbx_seq_one_letter_code
_entity_poly.pdbx_strand_id
1 'polypeptide(L)'
;MDTIKSEELECFRKDKWLVLDTRTKEEYNSGNINADYNFDYYSPTFAEKLSELSKEKNYIVYCKSGGRSSKAMSLMKELGFKNVKNLEGGITTWIEKGFPITK
;
A
#
# COMPACT_ATOMS: atom_id res chain seq x y z
N MET A 1 10.73 11.45 4.79
CA MET A 1 9.73 11.56 3.73
C MET A 1 8.79 10.37 3.80
N ASP A 2 7.52 10.62 3.53
CA ASP A 2 6.50 9.58 3.64
C ASP A 2 6.27 8.79 2.36
N THR A 3 7.09 9.01 1.35
CA THR A 3 6.96 8.29 0.08
C THR A 3 8.23 7.54 -0.24
N ILE A 4 8.07 6.43 -0.98
CA ILE A 4 9.20 5.67 -1.53
C ILE A 4 9.00 5.50 -3.02
N LYS A 5 10.07 5.27 -3.73
CA LYS A 5 10.03 5.00 -5.18
C LYS A 5 9.90 3.50 -5.44
N SER A 6 9.41 3.16 -6.65
CA SER A 6 9.28 1.75 -7.05
C SER A 6 10.58 0.98 -6.85
N GLU A 7 11.72 1.59 -7.19
CA GLU A 7 13.04 0.96 -7.09
C GLU A 7 13.43 0.60 -5.67
N GLU A 8 12.83 1.26 -4.68
CA GLU A 8 13.17 1.05 -3.27
C GLU A 8 12.34 -0.03 -2.60
N LEU A 9 11.23 -0.46 -3.22
CA LEU A 9 10.27 -1.37 -2.58
C LEU A 9 10.92 -2.65 -2.07
N GLU A 10 11.77 -3.29 -2.88
CA GLU A 10 12.37 -4.56 -2.48
C GLU A 10 13.30 -4.42 -1.28
N CYS A 11 13.98 -3.28 -1.15
CA CYS A 11 14.79 -3.01 0.03
C CYS A 11 13.92 -2.95 1.29
N PHE A 12 12.76 -2.31 1.18
CA PHE A 12 11.83 -2.23 2.30
C PHE A 12 11.24 -3.60 2.64
N ARG A 13 10.93 -4.43 1.62
CA ARG A 13 10.45 -5.79 1.87
C ARG A 13 11.47 -6.63 2.62
N LYS A 14 12.74 -6.52 2.23
CA LYS A 14 13.82 -7.23 2.91
C LYS A 14 13.93 -6.81 4.38
N ASP A 15 13.55 -5.57 4.64
CA ASP A 15 13.55 -5.01 5.99
C ASP A 15 12.20 -5.25 6.69
N LYS A 16 11.42 -6.20 6.20
CA LYS A 16 10.15 -6.68 6.76
C LYS A 16 9.00 -5.67 6.74
N TRP A 17 9.04 -4.69 5.85
CA TRP A 17 7.89 -3.82 5.62
C TRP A 17 6.82 -4.61 4.87
N LEU A 18 5.57 -4.45 5.29
CA LEU A 18 4.43 -5.12 4.68
C LEU A 18 3.80 -4.20 3.64
N VAL A 19 3.20 -4.77 2.61
CA VAL A 19 2.62 -4.00 1.51
C VAL A 19 1.10 -4.12 1.54
N LEU A 20 0.42 -2.98 1.57
CA LEU A 20 -1.04 -2.89 1.60
C LEU A 20 -1.54 -2.25 0.31
N ASP A 21 -2.35 -3.00 -0.44
CA ASP A 21 -3.03 -2.51 -1.62
C ASP A 21 -4.37 -1.92 -1.18
N THR A 22 -4.62 -0.65 -1.49
CA THR A 22 -5.84 0.04 -1.08
C THR A 22 -6.86 0.13 -2.21
N ARG A 23 -6.65 -0.61 -3.30
CA ARG A 23 -7.55 -0.63 -4.45
C ARG A 23 -8.69 -1.62 -4.23
N THR A 24 -9.65 -1.63 -5.15
CA THR A 24 -10.74 -2.59 -5.10
C THR A 24 -10.20 -4.00 -5.32
N LYS A 25 -11.00 -4.99 -4.92
CA LYS A 25 -10.67 -6.39 -5.13
C LYS A 25 -10.47 -6.71 -6.62
N GLU A 26 -11.30 -6.12 -7.46
CA GLU A 26 -11.21 -6.31 -8.92
C GLU A 26 -9.88 -5.80 -9.47
N GLU A 27 -9.47 -4.61 -9.04
CA GLU A 27 -8.18 -4.06 -9.44
C GLU A 27 -7.04 -4.96 -8.96
N TYR A 28 -7.12 -5.42 -7.72
CA TYR A 28 -6.12 -6.31 -7.14
C TYR A 28 -5.99 -7.61 -7.95
N ASN A 29 -7.13 -8.19 -8.32
CA ASN A 29 -7.13 -9.44 -9.09
C ASN A 29 -6.61 -9.26 -10.52
N SER A 30 -6.73 -8.06 -11.09
CA SER A 30 -6.22 -7.76 -12.43
C SER A 30 -4.71 -7.66 -12.47
N GLY A 31 -4.08 -7.47 -11.35
CA GLY A 31 -2.63 -7.37 -11.23
C GLY A 31 -2.25 -6.56 -10.00
N ASN A 32 -1.27 -7.05 -9.27
CA ASN A 32 -0.81 -6.38 -8.05
C ASN A 32 0.70 -6.56 -7.92
N ILE A 33 1.29 -5.87 -6.96
CA ILE A 33 2.73 -5.91 -6.76
C ILE A 33 3.11 -6.90 -5.65
N ASN A 34 2.37 -7.99 -5.55
CA ASN A 34 2.56 -9.01 -4.52
C ASN A 34 2.32 -8.45 -3.12
N ALA A 35 1.13 -7.85 -2.94
CA ALA A 35 0.76 -7.22 -1.68
C ALA A 35 0.44 -8.24 -0.60
N ASP A 36 0.76 -7.90 0.64
CA ASP A 36 0.43 -8.74 1.80
C ASP A 36 -1.05 -8.63 2.16
N TYR A 37 -1.65 -7.45 1.88
CA TYR A 37 -3.06 -7.19 2.17
C TYR A 37 -3.68 -6.41 1.03
N ASN A 38 -5.00 -6.64 0.83
CA ASN A 38 -5.80 -5.81 -0.07
C ASN A 38 -7.05 -5.37 0.69
N PHE A 39 -7.10 -4.11 1.08
CA PHE A 39 -8.24 -3.51 1.75
C PHE A 39 -8.74 -2.36 0.88
N ASP A 40 -9.96 -2.49 0.38
CA ASP A 40 -10.55 -1.47 -0.50
C ASP A 40 -10.80 -0.17 0.27
N TYR A 41 -10.14 0.89 -0.13
CA TYR A 41 -10.27 2.20 0.51
C TYR A 41 -11.73 2.70 0.55
N TYR A 42 -12.51 2.35 -0.46
CA TYR A 42 -13.91 2.78 -0.54
C TYR A 42 -14.87 1.90 0.25
N SER A 43 -14.40 0.81 0.82
CA SER A 43 -15.23 -0.06 1.64
C SER A 43 -15.65 0.66 2.92
N PRO A 44 -16.94 0.55 3.35
CA PRO A 44 -17.37 1.13 4.63
C PRO A 44 -16.67 0.52 5.83
N THR A 45 -16.04 -0.66 5.68
CA THR A 45 -15.31 -1.32 6.77
C THR A 45 -13.80 -1.11 6.69
N PHE A 46 -13.32 -0.17 5.85
CA PHE A 46 -11.88 0.04 5.64
C PHE A 46 -11.15 0.34 6.95
N ALA A 47 -11.65 1.27 7.73
CA ALA A 47 -11.03 1.65 9.00
C ALA A 47 -11.01 0.48 9.99
N GLU A 48 -12.06 -0.32 10.03
CA GLU A 48 -12.14 -1.49 10.89
C GLU A 48 -11.06 -2.51 10.52
N LYS A 49 -10.89 -2.75 9.22
CA LYS A 49 -9.86 -3.69 8.75
C LYS A 49 -8.47 -3.20 9.08
N LEU A 50 -8.21 -1.90 8.94
CA LEU A 50 -6.94 -1.32 9.35
C LEU A 50 -6.68 -1.56 10.83
N SER A 51 -7.72 -1.44 11.66
CA SER A 51 -7.60 -1.61 13.11
C SER A 51 -7.18 -3.03 13.51
N GLU A 52 -7.37 -4.00 12.62
CA GLU A 52 -6.95 -5.39 12.87
C GLU A 52 -5.45 -5.59 12.66
N LEU A 53 -4.79 -4.65 11.99
CA LEU A 53 -3.35 -4.75 11.74
C LEU A 53 -2.55 -4.25 12.94
N SER A 54 -1.36 -4.83 13.13
CA SER A 54 -0.46 -4.39 14.19
C SER A 54 0.06 -2.98 13.88
N LYS A 55 -0.12 -2.06 14.80
CA LYS A 55 0.33 -0.68 14.65
C LYS A 55 1.84 -0.53 14.87
N GLU A 56 2.48 -1.57 15.38
CA GLU A 56 3.93 -1.57 15.63
C GLU A 56 4.73 -1.99 14.41
N LYS A 57 4.10 -2.61 13.43
CA LYS A 57 4.77 -3.03 12.19
C LYS A 57 4.86 -1.88 11.19
N ASN A 58 5.67 -2.09 10.17
CA ASN A 58 5.95 -1.08 9.14
C ASN A 58 5.17 -1.42 7.87
N TYR A 59 4.54 -0.42 7.27
CA TYR A 59 3.67 -0.63 6.11
C TYR A 59 4.00 0.30 4.95
N ILE A 60 3.88 -0.24 3.74
CA ILE A 60 3.91 0.55 2.52
C ILE A 60 2.54 0.40 1.90
N VAL A 61 1.89 1.53 1.62
CA VAL A 61 0.57 1.52 1.00
C VAL A 61 0.68 1.96 -0.46
N TYR A 62 -0.19 1.43 -1.30
CA TYR A 62 -0.24 1.87 -2.69
C TYR A 62 -1.66 1.76 -3.23
N CYS A 63 -1.91 2.49 -4.31
CA CYS A 63 -3.14 2.36 -5.07
C CYS A 63 -2.78 2.45 -6.57
N LYS A 64 -3.67 2.95 -7.41
CA LYS A 64 -3.37 3.05 -8.83
C LYS A 64 -2.31 4.12 -9.09
N SER A 65 -2.50 5.32 -8.58
CA SER A 65 -1.61 6.46 -8.86
C SER A 65 -1.12 7.23 -7.62
N GLY A 66 -1.60 6.86 -6.44
CA GLY A 66 -1.15 7.45 -5.17
C GLY A 66 -2.20 8.23 -4.39
N GLY A 67 -3.35 8.56 -4.99
CA GLY A 67 -4.37 9.37 -4.32
C GLY A 67 -5.07 8.68 -3.16
N ARG A 68 -5.61 7.50 -3.41
CA ARG A 68 -6.31 6.72 -2.37
C ARG A 68 -5.34 6.31 -1.26
N SER A 69 -4.15 5.87 -1.66
CA SER A 69 -3.16 5.40 -0.70
C SER A 69 -2.60 6.54 0.16
N SER A 70 -2.52 7.75 -0.40
CA SER A 70 -2.11 8.92 0.39
C SER A 70 -3.11 9.19 1.50
N LYS A 71 -4.40 9.09 1.20
CA LYS A 71 -5.46 9.27 2.20
C LYS A 71 -5.46 8.15 3.22
N ALA A 72 -5.23 6.91 2.75
CA ALA A 72 -5.12 5.76 3.64
C ALA A 72 -3.95 5.92 4.61
N MET A 73 -2.82 6.41 4.12
CA MET A 73 -1.65 6.66 4.95
C MET A 73 -1.97 7.68 6.06
N SER A 74 -2.67 8.76 5.70
CA SER A 74 -3.07 9.79 6.68
C SER A 74 -3.98 9.19 7.75
N LEU A 75 -4.94 8.38 7.33
CA LEU A 75 -5.84 7.70 8.27
C LEU A 75 -5.07 6.76 9.20
N MET A 76 -4.14 5.98 8.64
CA MET A 76 -3.34 5.07 9.45
C MET A 76 -2.54 5.80 10.52
N LYS A 77 -1.96 6.96 10.15
CA LYS A 77 -1.23 7.78 11.11
C LYS A 77 -2.15 8.28 12.22
N GLU A 78 -3.36 8.69 11.88
CA GLU A 78 -4.36 9.11 12.87
C GLU A 78 -4.74 7.97 13.80
N LEU A 79 -4.77 6.74 13.28
CA LEU A 79 -5.10 5.55 14.06
C LEU A 79 -3.94 5.07 14.94
N GLY A 80 -2.78 5.70 14.83
CA GLY A 80 -1.63 5.40 15.68
C GLY A 80 -0.60 4.46 15.07
N PHE A 81 -0.66 4.22 13.77
CA PHE A 81 0.38 3.43 13.10
C PHE A 81 1.70 4.21 13.11
N LYS A 82 2.76 3.57 13.49
CA LYS A 82 4.05 4.22 13.69
C LYS A 82 4.81 4.51 12.42
N ASN A 83 4.79 3.58 11.47
CA ASN A 83 5.57 3.71 10.25
C ASN A 83 4.73 3.33 9.03
N VAL A 84 4.36 4.32 8.24
CA VAL A 84 3.61 4.13 6.99
C VAL A 84 4.23 4.99 5.92
N LYS A 85 4.47 4.40 4.76
CA LYS A 85 4.98 5.12 3.58
C LYS A 85 4.09 4.82 2.39
N ASN A 86 4.04 5.76 1.44
CA ASN A 86 3.23 5.63 0.24
C ASN A 86 4.14 5.35 -0.96
N LEU A 87 3.76 4.38 -1.80
CA LEU A 87 4.51 4.08 -3.01
C LEU A 87 4.22 5.18 -4.06
N GLU A 88 5.23 5.95 -4.39
CA GLU A 88 5.12 7.08 -5.32
C GLU A 88 4.64 6.61 -6.69
N GLY A 89 3.55 7.21 -7.18
CA GLY A 89 2.98 6.87 -8.47
C GLY A 89 2.19 5.56 -8.50
N GLY A 90 2.13 4.84 -7.40
CA GLY A 90 1.36 3.61 -7.28
C GLY A 90 1.77 2.54 -8.28
N ILE A 91 0.82 1.65 -8.59
CA ILE A 91 1.09 0.55 -9.53
C ILE A 91 1.27 1.05 -10.97
N THR A 92 0.70 2.20 -11.32
CA THR A 92 0.87 2.78 -12.65
C THR A 92 2.34 3.03 -12.94
N THR A 93 3.02 3.73 -12.05
CA THR A 93 4.45 4.00 -12.20
C THR A 93 5.28 2.71 -12.12
N TRP A 94 4.89 1.79 -11.24
CA TRP A 94 5.54 0.50 -11.12
C TRP A 94 5.58 -0.24 -12.46
N ILE A 95 4.42 -0.30 -13.14
CA ILE A 95 4.31 -0.96 -14.43
C ILE A 95 5.11 -0.21 -15.50
N GLU A 96 5.02 1.12 -15.53
CA GLU A 96 5.74 1.93 -16.50
C GLU A 96 7.25 1.75 -16.43
N LYS A 97 7.76 1.50 -15.23
CA LYS A 97 9.19 1.25 -15.03
C LYS A 97 9.59 -0.19 -15.32
N GLY A 98 8.65 -1.04 -15.68
CA GLY A 98 8.93 -2.41 -16.07
C GLY A 98 9.05 -3.40 -14.94
N PHE A 99 8.61 -3.04 -13.74
CA PHE A 99 8.64 -3.97 -12.60
C PHE A 99 7.54 -5.01 -12.72
N PRO A 100 7.75 -6.22 -12.19
CA PRO A 100 6.80 -7.33 -12.37
C PRO A 100 5.53 -7.16 -11.56
N ILE A 101 4.42 -7.67 -12.09
CA ILE A 101 3.15 -7.74 -11.37
C ILE A 101 2.70 -9.19 -11.24
N THR A 102 1.92 -9.45 -10.20
CA THR A 102 1.35 -10.76 -9.91
C THR A 102 -0.15 -10.71 -10.24
N LYS A 103 -0.67 -11.78 -10.81
CA LYS A 103 -2.11 -11.89 -11.09
C LYS A 103 -2.72 -13.07 -10.35
#